data_1b07615636f90814d6fd945a7aa8cc25
#
_entry.id   1b07615636f90814d6fd945a7aa8cc25
#
_cell.length_a   1.000
_cell.length_b   1.000
_cell.length_c   1.000
_cell.angle_alpha   90.00
_cell.angle_beta   90.00
_cell.angle_gamma   90.00
#
_symmetry.space_group_name_H-M   'P 1'
#
loop_
_entity.id
_entity.type
_entity.pdbx_description
1 polymer ?
#
loop_
_entity_poly.entity_id
_entity_poly.type
_entity_poly.pdbx_seq_one_letter_code
_entity_poly.pdbx_strand_id
1 'polypeptide(L)'
;AYDTGHAPGAVGWNWKSDLETHVVRNFADKAGIEKLLSQAGVDKDTTIVLYGDNNNWFAAYAFWLLKYYGVENAKLMNGGRKKWIDEGKPVTTDAPSHKATSFSVKSPNDKIRVLREEVLKSYDKKGVGLVDVRAPKEYSGELLAPENLPQEGAQRGGHIPGAKNIPWGQAVNEDGTFKSREDLEK
;
A
#
# COMPACT_ATOMS: atom_id res chain seq x y z
N ALA A 1 11.09 -9.19 -7.17
CA ALA A 1 11.20 -7.91 -7.91
C ALA A 1 12.43 -7.10 -7.51
N TYR A 2 12.62 -6.76 -6.23
CA TYR A 2 13.77 -5.96 -5.78
C TYR A 2 15.11 -6.58 -6.19
N ASP A 3 15.31 -7.86 -5.94
CA ASP A 3 16.57 -8.59 -6.20
C ASP A 3 16.88 -8.77 -7.70
N THR A 4 15.88 -8.59 -8.56
CA THR A 4 16.05 -8.66 -10.03
C THR A 4 16.37 -7.31 -10.66
N GLY A 5 16.36 -6.26 -9.87
CA GLY A 5 16.72 -4.89 -10.27
C GLY A 5 15.80 -3.83 -9.68
N HIS A 6 16.39 -2.82 -9.10
CA HIS A 6 15.72 -1.69 -8.46
C HIS A 6 16.43 -0.37 -8.79
N ALA A 7 15.79 0.76 -8.53
CA ALA A 7 16.40 2.07 -8.71
C ALA A 7 17.64 2.20 -7.80
N PRO A 8 18.76 2.75 -8.29
CA PRO A 8 19.97 2.92 -7.48
C PRO A 8 19.69 3.63 -6.16
N GLY A 9 20.20 3.06 -5.07
CA GLY A 9 19.98 3.57 -3.71
C GLY A 9 18.66 3.22 -3.05
N ALA A 10 17.77 2.50 -3.72
CA ALA A 10 16.50 2.06 -3.13
C ALA A 10 16.70 0.93 -2.11
N VAL A 11 16.00 1.02 -0.98
CA VAL A 11 15.95 -0.02 0.05
C VAL A 11 14.77 -0.95 -0.21
N GLY A 12 15.02 -2.27 -0.22
CA GLY A 12 13.97 -3.27 -0.39
C GLY A 12 13.18 -3.51 0.90
N TRP A 13 11.86 -3.39 0.83
CA TRP A 13 10.94 -3.80 1.89
C TRP A 13 10.07 -4.94 1.40
N ASN A 14 9.91 -5.94 2.24
CA ASN A 14 8.96 -7.03 2.01
C ASN A 14 7.69 -6.75 2.83
N TRP A 15 6.55 -6.61 2.15
CA TRP A 15 5.30 -6.25 2.82
C TRP A 15 4.88 -7.24 3.91
N LYS A 16 5.17 -8.53 3.75
CA LYS A 16 4.83 -9.56 4.75
C LYS A 16 5.73 -9.49 5.98
N SER A 17 7.06 -9.41 5.79
CA SER A 17 8.01 -9.45 6.92
C SER A 17 8.19 -8.11 7.60
N ASP A 18 8.06 -7.00 6.84
CA ASP A 18 8.46 -5.68 7.31
C ASP A 18 7.27 -4.78 7.64
N LEU A 19 6.12 -4.99 6.95
CA LEU A 19 4.95 -4.14 7.10
C LEU A 19 3.76 -4.81 7.81
N GLU A 20 3.87 -6.10 8.14
CA GLU A 20 2.85 -6.86 8.88
C GLU A 20 3.40 -7.48 10.15
N THR A 21 2.50 -7.86 11.05
CA THR A 21 2.80 -8.67 12.23
C THR A 21 2.45 -10.13 11.97
N HIS A 22 3.31 -11.06 12.42
CA HIS A 22 3.11 -12.49 12.15
C HIS A 22 2.14 -13.18 13.11
N VAL A 23 1.93 -12.63 14.28
CA VAL A 23 1.15 -13.29 15.35
C VAL A 23 -0.34 -12.99 15.26
N VAL A 24 -0.67 -11.75 14.93
CA VAL A 24 -2.03 -11.29 14.67
C VAL A 24 -1.99 -10.63 13.31
N ARG A 25 -2.82 -11.08 12.38
CA ARG A 25 -2.88 -10.51 11.02
C ARG A 25 -3.21 -9.01 11.09
N ASN A 26 -2.19 -8.20 11.28
CA ASN A 26 -2.24 -6.75 11.41
C ASN A 26 -0.99 -6.16 10.76
N PHE A 27 -0.97 -4.87 10.53
CA PHE A 27 0.23 -4.18 10.06
C PHE A 27 1.25 -3.96 11.19
N ALA A 28 2.49 -3.63 10.81
CA ALA A 28 3.58 -3.33 11.74
C ALA A 28 3.18 -2.20 12.71
N ASP A 29 3.52 -2.38 13.95
CA ASP A 29 3.26 -1.38 14.99
C ASP A 29 4.22 -0.17 14.88
N LYS A 30 4.01 0.81 15.74
CA LYS A 30 4.83 2.03 15.78
C LYS A 30 6.33 1.71 15.89
N ALA A 31 6.70 0.82 16.79
CA ALA A 31 8.11 0.46 17.02
C ALA A 31 8.73 -0.24 15.80
N GLY A 32 7.97 -1.10 15.12
CA GLY A 32 8.37 -1.75 13.87
C GLY A 32 8.64 -0.75 12.76
N ILE A 33 7.75 0.22 12.57
CA ILE A 33 7.93 1.28 11.57
C ILE A 33 9.10 2.21 11.90
N GLU A 34 9.27 2.61 13.17
CA GLU A 34 10.41 3.40 13.61
C GLU A 34 11.74 2.70 13.34
N LYS A 35 11.80 1.41 13.64
CA LYS A 35 12.97 0.57 13.37
C LYS A 35 13.27 0.48 11.87
N LEU A 36 12.24 0.20 11.07
CA LEU A 36 12.37 0.06 9.61
C LEU A 36 12.91 1.34 8.96
N LEU A 37 12.33 2.48 9.32
CA LEU A 37 12.74 3.79 8.82
C LEU A 37 14.14 4.18 9.30
N SER A 38 14.46 3.93 10.57
CA SER A 38 15.78 4.21 11.13
C SER A 38 16.87 3.38 10.45
N GLN A 39 16.62 2.11 10.19
CA GLN A 39 17.56 1.23 9.48
C GLN A 39 17.75 1.66 8.00
N ALA A 40 16.72 2.22 7.38
CA ALA A 40 16.79 2.79 6.04
C ALA A 40 17.50 4.16 5.98
N GLY A 41 17.97 4.68 7.11
CA GLY A 41 18.67 5.97 7.16
C GLY A 41 17.74 7.19 7.06
N VAL A 42 16.45 7.01 7.33
CA VAL A 42 15.48 8.11 7.27
C VAL A 42 15.65 9.04 8.47
N ASP A 43 15.65 10.34 8.20
CA ASP A 43 15.62 11.42 9.20
C ASP A 43 14.43 12.38 8.92
N LYS A 44 14.35 13.45 9.71
CA LYS A 44 13.26 14.43 9.63
C LYS A 44 13.17 15.18 8.29
N ASP A 45 14.28 15.27 7.56
CA ASP A 45 14.42 16.02 6.31
C ASP A 45 14.33 15.09 5.08
N THR A 46 14.30 13.77 5.29
CA THR A 46 14.28 12.77 4.24
C THR A 46 12.91 12.72 3.55
N THR A 47 12.90 12.84 2.22
CA THR A 47 11.72 12.50 1.40
C THR A 47 11.76 11.02 1.06
N ILE A 48 10.73 10.29 1.45
CA ILE A 48 10.58 8.86 1.17
C ILE A 48 9.77 8.70 -0.12
N VAL A 49 10.38 8.11 -1.15
CA VAL A 49 9.68 7.79 -2.40
C VAL A 49 9.45 6.29 -2.47
N LEU A 50 8.19 5.91 -2.40
CA LEU A 50 7.75 4.51 -2.45
C LEU A 50 7.42 4.12 -3.89
N TYR A 51 7.86 2.94 -4.31
CA TYR A 51 7.48 2.36 -5.59
C TYR A 51 7.48 0.83 -5.52
N GLY A 52 6.79 0.20 -6.44
CA GLY A 52 6.69 -1.26 -6.51
C GLY A 52 6.19 -1.75 -7.86
N ASP A 53 5.99 -3.04 -7.95
CA ASP A 53 5.33 -3.70 -9.08
C ASP A 53 3.79 -3.68 -8.93
N ASN A 54 3.09 -4.30 -9.87
CA ASN A 54 1.63 -4.39 -9.88
C ASN A 54 0.93 -3.04 -9.69
N ASN A 55 1.33 -2.05 -10.49
CA ASN A 55 0.80 -0.68 -10.41
C ASN A 55 0.92 -0.06 -9.01
N ASN A 56 2.06 -0.28 -8.35
CA ASN A 56 2.33 0.22 -7.00
C ASN A 56 1.43 -0.38 -5.89
N TRP A 57 0.80 -1.52 -6.06
CA TRP A 57 -0.15 -2.06 -5.08
C TRP A 57 0.42 -2.05 -3.66
N PHE A 58 1.55 -2.72 -3.43
CA PHE A 58 2.16 -2.76 -2.10
C PHE A 58 2.86 -1.44 -1.69
N ALA A 59 3.31 -0.65 -2.66
CA ALA A 59 3.82 0.69 -2.39
C ALA A 59 2.72 1.63 -1.89
N ALA A 60 1.49 1.51 -2.42
CA ALA A 60 0.33 2.25 -1.94
C ALA A 60 -0.06 1.82 -0.50
N TYR A 61 0.04 0.52 -0.18
CA TYR A 61 -0.15 0.03 1.18
C TYR A 61 0.89 0.63 2.15
N ALA A 62 2.18 0.59 1.78
CA ALA A 62 3.24 1.21 2.57
C ALA A 62 3.02 2.73 2.74
N PHE A 63 2.60 3.41 1.66
CA PHE A 63 2.27 4.84 1.71
C PHE A 63 1.15 5.13 2.72
N TRP A 64 0.04 4.38 2.68
CA TRP A 64 -1.04 4.51 3.64
C TRP A 64 -0.56 4.28 5.07
N LEU A 65 0.25 3.24 5.29
CA LEU A 65 0.79 2.90 6.62
C LEU A 65 1.69 4.02 7.17
N LEU A 66 2.55 4.59 6.32
CA LEU A 66 3.37 5.74 6.72
C LEU A 66 2.51 6.97 7.03
N LYS A 67 1.45 7.23 6.25
CA LYS A 67 0.49 8.31 6.57
C LYS A 67 -0.28 8.04 7.86
N TYR A 68 -0.61 6.79 8.14
CA TYR A 68 -1.25 6.39 9.40
C TYR A 68 -0.37 6.76 10.61
N TYR A 69 0.94 6.62 10.50
CA TYR A 69 1.92 7.03 11.52
C TYR A 69 2.43 8.47 11.36
N GLY A 70 1.79 9.28 10.54
CA GLY A 70 2.07 10.72 10.42
C GLY A 70 3.39 11.06 9.72
N VAL A 71 3.92 10.17 8.88
CA VAL A 71 5.09 10.44 8.02
C VAL A 71 4.61 11.24 6.80
N GLU A 72 4.77 12.56 6.88
CA GLU A 72 4.22 13.48 5.88
C GLU A 72 5.00 13.49 4.56
N ASN A 73 6.32 13.31 4.63
CA ASN A 73 7.20 13.35 3.47
C ASN A 73 7.22 12.05 2.64
N ALA A 74 6.29 11.13 2.86
CA ALA A 74 6.12 9.95 2.03
C ALA A 74 5.38 10.29 0.72
N LYS A 75 5.88 9.78 -0.40
CA LYS A 75 5.35 9.98 -1.76
C LYS A 75 5.33 8.65 -2.52
N LEU A 76 4.47 8.55 -3.53
CA LEU A 76 4.46 7.44 -4.48
C LEU A 76 5.10 7.86 -5.79
N MET A 77 5.94 6.99 -6.36
CA MET A 77 6.48 7.16 -7.72
C MET A 77 5.37 6.81 -8.72
N ASN A 78 4.91 7.79 -9.48
CA ASN A 78 3.86 7.59 -10.47
C ASN A 78 4.32 6.65 -11.60
N GLY A 79 3.59 5.54 -11.82
CA GLY A 79 3.96 4.48 -12.76
C GLY A 79 4.83 3.36 -12.18
N GLY A 80 5.36 3.53 -10.95
CA GLY A 80 6.11 2.50 -10.23
C GLY A 80 7.35 1.99 -10.96
N ARG A 81 7.76 0.75 -10.60
CA ARG A 81 8.96 0.12 -11.16
C ARG A 81 8.83 -0.15 -12.66
N LYS A 82 7.65 -0.54 -13.14
CA LYS A 82 7.42 -0.83 -14.56
C LYS A 82 7.79 0.38 -15.41
N LYS A 83 7.21 1.54 -15.13
CA LYS A 83 7.46 2.76 -15.90
C LYS A 83 8.91 3.23 -15.81
N TRP A 84 9.54 3.08 -14.63
CA TRP A 84 10.98 3.37 -14.47
C TRP A 84 11.84 2.59 -15.46
N ILE A 85 11.56 1.29 -15.63
CA ILE A 85 12.27 0.40 -16.55
C ILE A 85 11.93 0.72 -18.01
N ASP A 86 10.64 0.89 -18.33
CA ASP A 86 10.15 1.19 -19.68
C ASP A 86 10.73 2.51 -20.23
N GLU A 87 11.03 3.47 -19.35
CA GLU A 87 11.71 4.72 -19.70
C GLU A 87 13.24 4.59 -19.79
N GLY A 88 13.78 3.38 -19.69
CA GLY A 88 15.24 3.13 -19.78
C GLY A 88 16.05 3.70 -18.63
N LYS A 89 15.43 3.96 -17.49
CA LYS A 89 16.13 4.49 -16.31
C LYS A 89 17.03 3.41 -15.67
N PRO A 90 18.12 3.80 -15.01
CA PRO A 90 19.10 2.86 -14.47
C PRO A 90 18.48 1.97 -13.38
N VAL A 91 18.87 0.70 -13.42
CA VAL A 91 18.57 -0.29 -12.39
C VAL A 91 19.86 -0.95 -11.90
N THR A 92 19.87 -1.36 -10.64
CA THR A 92 20.96 -2.10 -10.01
C THR A 92 20.40 -3.25 -9.16
N THR A 93 21.26 -4.21 -8.84
CA THR A 93 21.01 -5.25 -7.83
C THR A 93 21.80 -5.00 -6.55
N ASP A 94 22.59 -3.92 -6.50
CA ASP A 94 23.45 -3.57 -5.38
C ASP A 94 22.60 -3.09 -4.20
N ALA A 95 22.69 -3.79 -3.07
CA ALA A 95 22.03 -3.34 -1.85
C ALA A 95 22.67 -2.02 -1.35
N PRO A 96 21.89 -0.95 -1.12
CA PRO A 96 22.42 0.29 -0.63
C PRO A 96 22.87 0.14 0.83
N SER A 97 23.91 0.87 1.20
CA SER A 97 24.34 1.00 2.58
C SER A 97 24.01 2.38 3.09
N HIS A 98 23.09 2.46 4.04
CA HIS A 98 22.74 3.70 4.73
C HIS A 98 23.17 3.66 6.19
N LYS A 99 23.68 4.77 6.70
CA LYS A 99 23.92 4.90 8.13
C LYS A 99 22.57 4.95 8.86
N ALA A 100 22.37 4.06 9.80
CA ALA A 100 21.16 4.06 10.60
C ALA A 100 20.99 5.39 11.37
N THR A 101 19.75 5.82 11.47
CA THR A 101 19.34 7.03 12.20
C THR A 101 18.52 6.65 13.44
N SER A 102 18.00 7.67 14.12
CA SER A 102 16.97 7.51 15.14
C SER A 102 15.74 8.28 14.70
N PHE A 103 14.80 7.59 14.06
CA PHE A 103 13.56 8.18 13.55
C PHE A 103 12.39 7.80 14.42
N SER A 104 11.55 8.77 14.75
CA SER A 104 10.32 8.56 15.52
C SER A 104 9.11 9.01 14.73
N VAL A 105 8.07 8.18 14.73
CA VAL A 105 6.79 8.49 14.09
C VAL A 105 5.77 9.05 15.08
N LYS A 106 4.74 9.72 14.58
CA LYS A 106 3.65 10.27 15.39
C LYS A 106 2.75 9.16 15.94
N SER A 107 1.82 9.52 16.79
CA SER A 107 0.72 8.62 17.19
C SER A 107 -0.13 8.25 15.98
N PRO A 108 -0.73 7.04 15.97
CA PRO A 108 -1.61 6.60 14.91
C PRO A 108 -2.73 7.60 14.59
N ASN A 109 -3.01 7.80 13.31
CA ASN A 109 -4.15 8.59 12.84
C ASN A 109 -5.34 7.67 12.59
N ASP A 110 -6.12 7.39 13.62
CA ASP A 110 -7.28 6.49 13.53
C ASP A 110 -8.39 6.99 12.61
N LYS A 111 -8.34 8.25 12.14
CA LYS A 111 -9.32 8.79 11.19
C LYS A 111 -9.22 8.18 9.79
N ILE A 112 -8.10 7.57 9.45
CA ILE A 112 -7.90 6.91 8.13
C ILE A 112 -7.95 5.39 8.22
N ARG A 113 -8.38 4.84 9.37
CA ARG A 113 -8.60 3.41 9.58
C ARG A 113 -9.94 3.20 10.27
N VAL A 114 -10.76 2.32 9.70
CA VAL A 114 -12.04 1.90 10.28
C VAL A 114 -11.96 0.43 10.64
N LEU A 115 -12.39 0.08 11.84
CA LEU A 115 -12.45 -1.30 12.30
C LEU A 115 -13.82 -1.92 12.01
N ARG A 116 -13.89 -3.25 11.99
CA ARG A 116 -15.12 -4.01 11.72
C ARG A 116 -16.33 -3.53 12.51
N GLU A 117 -16.14 -3.24 13.79
CA GLU A 117 -17.22 -2.81 14.69
C GLU A 117 -17.83 -1.46 14.28
N GLU A 118 -17.00 -0.56 13.75
CA GLU A 118 -17.44 0.74 13.25
C GLU A 118 -18.16 0.60 11.91
N VAL A 119 -17.65 -0.28 11.02
CA VAL A 119 -18.33 -0.60 9.76
C VAL A 119 -19.70 -1.18 10.05
N LEU A 120 -19.82 -2.16 10.96
CA LEU A 120 -21.08 -2.78 11.37
C LEU A 120 -22.10 -1.78 11.92
N LYS A 121 -21.65 -0.70 12.55
CA LYS A 121 -22.51 0.37 13.09
C LYS A 121 -22.93 1.40 12.03
N SER A 122 -22.34 1.39 10.86
CA SER A 122 -22.47 2.50 9.91
C SER A 122 -22.77 2.12 8.47
N TYR A 123 -22.61 0.86 8.07
CA TYR A 123 -22.70 0.44 6.66
C TYR A 123 -24.06 0.72 6.00
N ASP A 124 -25.14 0.76 6.77
CA ASP A 124 -26.51 1.02 6.31
C ASP A 124 -27.02 2.43 6.59
N LYS A 125 -26.16 3.30 7.15
CA LYS A 125 -26.58 4.67 7.50
C LYS A 125 -26.58 5.59 6.28
N LYS A 126 -27.56 6.48 6.24
CA LYS A 126 -27.60 7.55 5.23
C LYS A 126 -26.35 8.43 5.29
N GLY A 127 -25.76 8.67 4.15
CA GLY A 127 -24.54 9.50 4.03
C GLY A 127 -23.23 8.74 4.19
N VAL A 128 -23.27 7.42 4.43
CA VAL A 128 -22.10 6.55 4.40
C VAL A 128 -22.05 5.84 3.05
N GLY A 129 -20.93 5.99 2.35
CA GLY A 129 -20.63 5.25 1.11
C GLY A 129 -19.55 4.22 1.39
N LEU A 130 -19.79 2.97 0.98
CA LEU A 130 -18.79 1.90 1.00
C LEU A 130 -18.32 1.61 -0.41
N VAL A 131 -17.01 1.54 -0.61
CA VAL A 131 -16.39 1.13 -1.86
C VAL A 131 -15.58 -0.13 -1.62
N ASP A 132 -15.90 -1.19 -2.36
CA ASP A 132 -15.10 -2.41 -2.40
C ASP A 132 -14.15 -2.31 -3.60
N VAL A 133 -12.86 -2.20 -3.32
CA VAL A 133 -11.81 -2.02 -4.34
C VAL A 133 -11.25 -3.34 -4.87
N ARG A 134 -11.76 -4.48 -4.40
CA ARG A 134 -11.32 -5.81 -4.84
C ARG A 134 -11.78 -6.11 -6.28
N ALA A 135 -11.24 -7.19 -6.84
CA ALA A 135 -11.66 -7.66 -8.15
C ALA A 135 -13.16 -8.02 -8.18
N PRO A 136 -13.84 -7.90 -9.35
CA PRO A 136 -15.27 -8.24 -9.47
C PRO A 136 -15.63 -9.64 -8.99
N LYS A 137 -14.77 -10.64 -9.22
CA LYS A 137 -14.99 -12.02 -8.77
C LYS A 137 -14.88 -12.18 -7.24
N GLU A 138 -14.07 -11.38 -6.57
CA GLU A 138 -14.04 -11.33 -5.11
C GLU A 138 -15.28 -10.64 -4.56
N TYR A 139 -15.72 -9.57 -5.22
CA TYR A 139 -16.93 -8.84 -4.87
C TYR A 139 -18.20 -9.70 -5.04
N SER A 140 -18.29 -10.46 -6.13
CA SER A 140 -19.42 -11.39 -6.38
C SER A 140 -19.41 -12.60 -5.45
N GLY A 141 -18.27 -12.96 -4.89
CA GLY A 141 -18.09 -14.15 -4.07
C GLY A 141 -17.67 -15.40 -4.84
N GLU A 142 -17.39 -15.28 -6.13
CA GLU A 142 -16.82 -16.38 -6.94
C GLU A 142 -15.41 -16.76 -6.48
N LEU A 143 -14.64 -15.78 -6.02
CA LEU A 143 -13.31 -15.97 -5.45
C LEU A 143 -13.26 -15.46 -4.01
N LEU A 144 -12.49 -16.14 -3.18
CA LEU A 144 -12.21 -15.72 -1.79
C LEU A 144 -10.94 -14.86 -1.68
N ALA A 145 -10.06 -14.96 -2.66
CA ALA A 145 -8.79 -14.22 -2.74
C ALA A 145 -8.37 -14.02 -4.20
N PRO A 146 -7.44 -13.09 -4.48
CA PRO A 146 -6.74 -13.08 -5.75
C PRO A 146 -6.03 -14.42 -6.02
N GLU A 147 -6.05 -14.90 -7.25
CA GLU A 147 -5.48 -16.22 -7.63
C GLU A 147 -4.00 -16.35 -7.25
N ASN A 148 -3.24 -15.27 -7.34
CA ASN A 148 -1.82 -15.21 -6.98
C ASN A 148 -1.55 -14.99 -5.49
N LEU A 149 -2.58 -14.81 -4.67
CA LEU A 149 -2.48 -14.58 -3.21
C LEU A 149 -3.52 -15.41 -2.43
N PRO A 150 -3.56 -16.74 -2.60
CA PRO A 150 -4.61 -17.57 -2.01
C PRO A 150 -4.65 -17.52 -0.48
N GLN A 151 -3.53 -17.18 0.17
CA GLN A 151 -3.45 -17.00 1.62
C GLN A 151 -4.18 -15.76 2.13
N GLU A 152 -4.54 -14.82 1.24
CA GLU A 152 -5.30 -13.60 1.56
C GLU A 152 -6.82 -13.84 1.56
N GLY A 153 -7.25 -15.09 1.56
CA GLY A 153 -8.64 -15.49 1.43
C GLY A 153 -9.55 -14.92 2.50
N ALA A 154 -10.69 -14.38 2.06
CA ALA A 154 -11.79 -14.01 2.92
C ALA A 154 -12.44 -15.26 3.52
N GLN A 155 -12.97 -15.16 4.75
CA GLN A 155 -13.71 -16.26 5.40
C GLN A 155 -15.08 -16.50 4.77
N ARG A 156 -15.64 -15.51 4.06
CA ARG A 156 -16.92 -15.58 3.36
C ARG A 156 -16.80 -14.90 2.00
N GLY A 157 -17.39 -15.49 0.98
CA GLY A 157 -17.53 -14.88 -0.34
C GLY A 157 -18.50 -13.70 -0.34
N GLY A 158 -18.34 -12.80 -1.31
CA GLY A 158 -19.20 -11.64 -1.50
C GLY A 158 -18.63 -10.36 -0.88
N HIS A 159 -19.52 -9.40 -0.63
CA HIS A 159 -19.18 -8.04 -0.21
C HIS A 159 -20.10 -7.56 0.93
N ILE A 160 -19.73 -6.46 1.57
CA ILE A 160 -20.54 -5.80 2.59
C ILE A 160 -21.80 -5.24 1.92
N PRO A 161 -23.01 -5.49 2.46
CA PRO A 161 -24.26 -4.99 1.88
C PRO A 161 -24.20 -3.48 1.62
N GLY A 162 -24.58 -3.07 0.40
CA GLY A 162 -24.57 -1.67 -0.02
C GLY A 162 -23.22 -1.14 -0.52
N ALA A 163 -22.14 -1.91 -0.44
CA ALA A 163 -20.87 -1.52 -1.02
C ALA A 163 -20.95 -1.52 -2.56
N LYS A 164 -20.31 -0.54 -3.18
CA LYS A 164 -20.11 -0.46 -4.64
C LYS A 164 -18.75 -1.03 -5.02
N ASN A 165 -18.70 -1.85 -6.06
CA ASN A 165 -17.44 -2.34 -6.55
C ASN A 165 -16.79 -1.33 -7.51
N ILE A 166 -15.66 -0.79 -7.11
CA ILE A 166 -14.78 0.04 -7.94
C ILE A 166 -13.38 -0.55 -7.83
N PRO A 167 -13.02 -1.51 -8.69
CA PRO A 167 -11.71 -2.17 -8.62
C PRO A 167 -10.57 -1.17 -8.66
N TRP A 168 -9.60 -1.32 -7.76
CA TRP A 168 -8.46 -0.42 -7.65
C TRP A 168 -7.68 -0.21 -8.96
N GLY A 169 -7.66 -1.22 -9.82
CA GLY A 169 -7.05 -1.15 -11.15
C GLY A 169 -7.68 -0.10 -12.07
N GLN A 170 -8.91 0.34 -11.78
CA GLN A 170 -9.56 1.43 -12.55
C GLN A 170 -8.93 2.80 -12.27
N ALA A 171 -8.14 2.95 -11.22
CA ALA A 171 -7.47 4.21 -10.88
C ALA A 171 -6.16 4.43 -11.66
N VAL A 172 -5.73 3.47 -12.47
CA VAL A 172 -4.45 3.53 -13.19
C VAL A 172 -4.64 3.37 -14.70
N ASN A 173 -3.68 3.92 -15.45
CA ASN A 173 -3.53 3.76 -16.88
C ASN A 173 -2.75 2.47 -17.20
N GLU A 174 -2.69 2.07 -18.48
CA GLU A 174 -1.95 0.88 -18.93
C GLU A 174 -0.44 0.93 -18.64
N ASP A 175 0.14 2.13 -18.58
CA ASP A 175 1.54 2.34 -18.24
C ASP A 175 1.81 2.33 -16.72
N GLY A 176 0.79 2.08 -15.90
CA GLY A 176 0.85 2.05 -14.44
C GLY A 176 0.80 3.42 -13.76
N THR A 177 0.67 4.51 -14.51
CA THR A 177 0.46 5.84 -13.92
C THR A 177 -0.96 6.00 -13.39
N PHE A 178 -1.15 6.84 -12.37
CA PHE A 178 -2.51 7.19 -11.94
C PHE A 178 -3.23 7.97 -13.03
N LYS A 179 -4.53 7.72 -13.19
CA LYS A 179 -5.41 8.52 -14.03
C LYS A 179 -5.44 9.97 -13.56
N SER A 180 -5.81 10.87 -14.48
CA SER A 180 -6.04 12.27 -14.14
C SER A 180 -7.20 12.41 -13.13
N ARG A 181 -7.25 13.52 -12.42
CA ARG A 181 -8.38 13.83 -11.54
C ARG A 181 -9.70 13.80 -12.31
N GLU A 182 -9.75 14.38 -13.50
CA GLU A 182 -10.94 14.44 -14.34
C GLU A 182 -11.45 13.05 -14.74
N ASP A 183 -10.53 12.09 -14.97
CA ASP A 183 -10.89 10.71 -15.28
C ASP A 183 -11.31 9.90 -14.05
N LEU A 184 -10.82 10.25 -12.87
CA LEU A 184 -11.21 9.61 -11.61
C LEU A 184 -12.55 10.14 -11.06
N GLU A 185 -13.01 11.32 -11.50
CA GLU A 185 -14.28 11.92 -11.12
C GLU A 185 -15.47 11.45 -11.97
N LYS A 186 -15.22 10.70 -13.07
CA LYS A 186 -16.25 10.08 -13.95
C LYS A 186 -16.80 8.79 -13.36
#